data_408b5a6b352c622e4496440aede2187e
#
_entry.id   408b5a6b352c622e4496440aede2187e
#
_cell.length_a   1.000
_cell.length_b   1.000
_cell.length_c   1.000
_cell.angle_alpha   90.00
_cell.angle_beta   90.00
_cell.angle_gamma   90.00
#
_symmetry.space_group_name_H-M   'P 1'
#
loop_
_entity.id
_entity.type
_entity.pdbx_description
1 polymer ?
#
loop_
_entity_poly.entity_id
_entity_poly.type
_entity_poly.pdbx_seq_one_letter_code
_entity_poly.pdbx_strand_id
1 'polypeptide(L)'
;MAGHSRWIQIRHKKAITDAKKGQLFSKMVREIMVAVRMGGSSHGANTRLRAAMERAREQGLPKDNIERAIERASGEGEAGKLQEFLYEAIGSVPRQSETAGMAAPPQSGLARGRVMILIEGITDNKNRTFAEIKQILAKHGAKLVAPNSLLWNFEKDYRPKSSVEITSEEKEKIFPLMDELADHQDVQKVYTYL
;
A
#
# COMPACT_ATOMS: atom_id res chain seq x y z
N MET A 1 2.23 24.08 3.66
CA MET A 1 2.54 23.19 2.51
C MET A 1 2.32 21.76 2.96
N ALA A 2 1.31 21.09 2.42
CA ALA A 2 0.89 19.77 2.83
C ALA A 2 1.99 18.75 2.58
N GLY A 3 2.47 18.10 3.64
CA GLY A 3 3.42 17.00 3.56
C GLY A 3 2.74 15.80 2.93
N HIS A 4 2.85 15.68 1.62
CA HIS A 4 2.51 14.43 0.94
C HIS A 4 3.28 13.30 1.63
N SER A 5 2.63 12.15 1.81
CA SER A 5 3.24 10.94 2.33
C SER A 5 4.57 10.65 1.61
N ARG A 6 5.65 11.22 2.11
CA ARG A 6 6.98 11.15 1.51
C ARG A 6 7.61 9.76 1.62
N TRP A 7 6.97 8.88 2.38
CA TRP A 7 7.49 7.53 2.52
C TRP A 7 7.63 6.81 1.18
N ILE A 8 6.65 6.97 0.29
CA ILE A 8 6.72 6.43 -1.08
C ILE A 8 7.88 7.07 -1.87
N GLN A 9 8.18 8.35 -1.64
CA GLN A 9 9.22 9.08 -2.38
C GLN A 9 10.65 8.77 -1.87
N ILE A 10 10.85 8.49 -0.59
CA ILE A 10 12.16 8.17 -0.02
C ILE A 10 12.66 6.80 -0.52
N ARG A 11 11.75 5.90 -0.82
CA ARG A 11 12.06 4.56 -1.34
C ARG A 11 12.69 4.57 -2.72
N HIS A 12 12.41 5.58 -3.55
CA HIS A 12 13.00 5.69 -4.90
C HIS A 12 14.50 6.04 -4.90
N LYS A 13 15.10 6.38 -3.76
CA LYS A 13 16.51 6.77 -3.68
C LYS A 13 17.47 5.65 -3.23
N LYS A 14 16.97 4.52 -2.73
CA LYS A 14 17.82 3.35 -2.44
C LYS A 14 18.01 2.54 -3.72
N ALA A 15 19.26 2.24 -4.06
CA ALA A 15 19.59 1.35 -5.18
C ALA A 15 18.78 0.05 -5.07
N ILE A 16 17.84 -0.15 -6.01
CA ILE A 16 16.97 -1.34 -6.05
C ILE A 16 17.84 -2.52 -6.44
N THR A 17 17.99 -3.49 -5.56
CA THR A 17 18.65 -4.77 -5.90
C THR A 17 17.82 -5.51 -6.97
N ASP A 18 18.46 -6.40 -7.76
CA ASP A 18 17.77 -7.12 -8.82
C ASP A 18 16.54 -7.91 -8.31
N ALA A 19 16.61 -8.45 -7.09
CA ALA A 19 15.48 -9.12 -6.46
C ALA A 19 14.28 -8.14 -6.21
N LYS A 20 14.55 -6.94 -5.72
CA LYS A 20 13.52 -5.91 -5.52
C LYS A 20 12.94 -5.42 -6.85
N LYS A 21 13.76 -5.34 -7.89
CA LYS A 21 13.32 -5.01 -9.25
C LYS A 21 12.37 -6.08 -9.80
N GLY A 22 12.68 -7.36 -9.60
CA GLY A 22 11.81 -8.48 -9.99
C GLY A 22 10.45 -8.43 -9.27
N GLN A 23 10.44 -8.15 -7.97
CA GLN A 23 9.19 -7.97 -7.20
C GLN A 23 8.36 -6.79 -7.72
N LEU A 24 9.01 -5.67 -7.99
CA LEU A 24 8.34 -4.49 -8.55
C LEU A 24 7.70 -4.81 -9.90
N PHE A 25 8.41 -5.49 -10.78
CA PHE A 25 7.89 -5.91 -12.08
C PHE A 25 6.69 -6.85 -11.95
N SER A 26 6.75 -7.81 -11.02
CA SER A 26 5.62 -8.71 -10.73
C SER A 26 4.38 -7.95 -10.26
N LYS A 27 4.54 -6.93 -9.43
CA LYS A 27 3.43 -6.07 -8.97
C LYS A 27 2.80 -5.30 -10.14
N MET A 28 3.61 -4.75 -11.04
CA MET A 28 3.12 -4.05 -12.22
C MET A 28 2.38 -4.96 -13.19
N VAL A 29 2.88 -6.16 -13.41
CA VAL A 29 2.20 -7.17 -14.24
C VAL A 29 0.82 -7.49 -13.65
N ARG A 30 0.70 -7.72 -12.33
CA ARG A 30 -0.59 -7.95 -11.69
C ARG A 30 -1.54 -6.75 -11.84
N GLU A 31 -1.06 -5.53 -11.70
CA GLU A 31 -1.86 -4.31 -11.87
C GLU A 31 -2.41 -4.21 -13.30
N ILE A 32 -1.57 -4.49 -14.32
CA ILE A 32 -1.99 -4.54 -15.72
C ILE A 32 -3.06 -5.61 -15.92
N MET A 33 -2.85 -6.83 -15.40
CA MET A 33 -3.81 -7.94 -15.53
C MET A 33 -5.18 -7.59 -14.92
N VAL A 34 -5.21 -6.99 -13.74
CA VAL A 34 -6.46 -6.55 -13.11
C VAL A 34 -7.13 -5.44 -13.91
N ALA A 35 -6.36 -4.48 -14.44
CA ALA A 35 -6.89 -3.40 -15.26
C ALA A 35 -7.55 -3.93 -16.55
N VAL A 36 -6.93 -4.91 -17.22
CA VAL A 36 -7.51 -5.59 -18.39
C VAL A 36 -8.81 -6.31 -18.04
N ARG A 37 -8.81 -7.05 -16.95
CA ARG A 37 -10.00 -7.80 -16.50
C ARG A 37 -11.20 -6.90 -16.23
N MET A 38 -10.97 -5.74 -15.63
CA MET A 38 -12.05 -4.82 -15.25
C MET A 38 -12.56 -3.96 -16.41
N GLY A 39 -11.70 -3.59 -17.34
CA GLY A 39 -12.04 -2.63 -18.41
C GLY A 39 -11.72 -3.10 -19.84
N GLY A 40 -11.30 -4.36 -20.00
CA GLY A 40 -10.91 -4.92 -21.31
C GLY A 40 -9.48 -4.57 -21.72
N SER A 41 -9.00 -5.23 -22.78
CA SER A 41 -7.63 -5.10 -23.30
C SER A 41 -7.38 -3.87 -24.15
N SER A 42 -8.44 -3.14 -24.55
CA SER A 42 -8.30 -1.93 -25.35
C SER A 42 -7.80 -0.76 -24.49
N HIS A 43 -6.50 -0.46 -24.59
CA HIS A 43 -5.90 0.67 -23.86
C HIS A 43 -6.43 2.05 -24.33
N GLY A 44 -7.05 2.15 -25.50
CA GLY A 44 -7.76 3.35 -25.93
C GLY A 44 -9.03 3.63 -25.12
N ALA A 45 -9.77 2.59 -24.77
CA ALA A 45 -11.01 2.68 -24.00
C ALA A 45 -10.80 2.50 -22.48
N ASN A 46 -9.73 1.79 -22.07
CA ASN A 46 -9.45 1.47 -20.66
C ASN A 46 -8.42 2.43 -20.07
N THR A 47 -8.90 3.50 -19.41
CA THR A 47 -8.05 4.52 -18.77
C THR A 47 -7.16 3.92 -17.67
N ARG A 48 -7.66 2.95 -16.90
CA ARG A 48 -6.90 2.27 -15.85
C ARG A 48 -5.73 1.48 -16.44
N LEU A 49 -5.97 0.75 -17.53
CA LEU A 49 -4.92 0.01 -18.23
C LEU A 49 -3.84 0.96 -18.77
N ARG A 50 -4.25 2.07 -19.38
CA ARG A 50 -3.33 3.09 -19.89
C ARG A 50 -2.41 3.59 -18.79
N ALA A 51 -2.96 4.00 -17.65
CA ALA A 51 -2.19 4.47 -16.50
C ALA A 51 -1.27 3.39 -15.92
N ALA A 52 -1.71 2.13 -15.85
CA ALA A 52 -0.87 1.01 -15.41
C ALA A 52 0.31 0.76 -16.36
N MET A 53 0.07 0.82 -17.68
CA MET A 53 1.11 0.66 -18.71
C MET A 53 2.14 1.81 -18.65
N GLU A 54 1.70 3.06 -18.45
CA GLU A 54 2.60 4.21 -18.32
C GLU A 54 3.52 4.05 -17.10
N ARG A 55 2.96 3.76 -15.94
CA ARG A 55 3.76 3.48 -14.73
C ARG A 55 4.75 2.33 -14.92
N ALA A 56 4.32 1.25 -15.58
CA ALA A 56 5.20 0.12 -15.85
C ALA A 56 6.38 0.49 -16.76
N ARG A 57 6.15 1.31 -17.80
CA ARG A 57 7.20 1.83 -18.69
C ARG A 57 8.16 2.75 -17.97
N GLU A 58 7.66 3.68 -17.16
CA GLU A 58 8.48 4.60 -16.34
C GLU A 58 9.43 3.84 -15.40
N GLN A 59 8.99 2.70 -14.89
CA GLN A 59 9.80 1.83 -14.03
C GLN A 59 10.69 0.85 -14.81
N GLY A 60 10.67 0.91 -16.13
CA GLY A 60 11.52 0.11 -17.00
C GLY A 60 11.04 -1.32 -17.23
N LEU A 61 9.74 -1.60 -17.06
CA LEU A 61 9.19 -2.91 -17.44
C LEU A 61 9.25 -3.07 -18.97
N PRO A 62 9.88 -4.15 -19.50
CA PRO A 62 9.98 -4.37 -20.93
C PRO A 62 8.60 -4.45 -21.61
N LYS A 63 8.52 -3.92 -22.84
CA LYS A 63 7.28 -3.88 -23.63
C LYS A 63 6.67 -5.28 -23.80
N ASP A 64 7.49 -6.27 -24.07
CA ASP A 64 7.06 -7.67 -24.24
C ASP A 64 6.39 -8.23 -22.98
N ASN A 65 6.83 -7.80 -21.79
CA ASN A 65 6.21 -8.22 -20.54
C ASN A 65 4.85 -7.58 -20.33
N ILE A 66 4.69 -6.32 -20.76
CA ILE A 66 3.40 -5.60 -20.75
C ILE A 66 2.42 -6.30 -21.70
N GLU A 67 2.84 -6.59 -22.93
CA GLU A 67 2.00 -7.25 -23.95
C GLU A 67 1.57 -8.66 -23.50
N ARG A 68 2.51 -9.45 -22.98
CA ARG A 68 2.19 -10.78 -22.41
C ARG A 68 1.23 -10.70 -21.21
N ALA A 69 1.35 -9.66 -20.37
CA ALA A 69 0.42 -9.48 -19.25
C ALA A 69 -1.01 -9.17 -19.75
N ILE A 70 -1.13 -8.35 -20.78
CA ILE A 70 -2.43 -8.04 -21.42
C ILE A 70 -3.02 -9.30 -22.07
N GLU A 71 -2.23 -10.05 -22.81
CA GLU A 71 -2.66 -11.27 -23.48
C GLU A 71 -3.14 -12.33 -22.46
N ARG A 72 -2.35 -12.59 -21.42
CA ARG A 72 -2.75 -13.53 -20.32
C ARG A 72 -4.04 -13.10 -19.63
N ALA A 73 -4.25 -11.80 -19.45
CA ALA A 73 -5.43 -11.28 -18.78
C ALA A 73 -6.68 -11.29 -19.66
N SER A 74 -6.52 -11.33 -20.98
CA SER A 74 -7.62 -11.42 -21.96
C SER A 74 -8.15 -12.84 -22.11
N GLY A 75 -7.37 -13.85 -21.68
CA GLY A 75 -7.81 -15.26 -21.66
C GLY A 75 -8.51 -15.64 -20.37
N GLU A 76 -9.18 -16.82 -20.35
CA GLU A 76 -9.88 -17.37 -19.18
C GLU A 76 -8.96 -17.95 -18.08
N GLY A 77 -7.65 -17.66 -18.12
CA GLY A 77 -6.62 -18.27 -17.28
C GLY A 77 -6.44 -17.62 -15.90
N GLU A 78 -5.17 -17.52 -15.48
CA GLU A 78 -4.73 -17.08 -14.13
C GLU A 78 -5.22 -15.69 -13.70
N ALA A 79 -5.47 -14.78 -14.64
CA ALA A 79 -6.03 -13.46 -14.33
C ALA A 79 -7.40 -13.55 -13.64
N GLY A 80 -8.16 -14.61 -13.88
CA GLY A 80 -9.45 -14.85 -13.23
C GLY A 80 -9.38 -15.00 -11.71
N LYS A 81 -8.21 -15.36 -11.17
CA LYS A 81 -8.00 -15.59 -9.73
C LYS A 81 -7.55 -14.33 -9.00
N LEU A 82 -7.00 -13.32 -9.71
CA LEU A 82 -6.52 -12.10 -9.08
C LEU A 82 -7.66 -11.25 -8.54
N GLN A 83 -7.56 -10.85 -7.28
CA GLN A 83 -8.54 -10.03 -6.57
C GLN A 83 -7.85 -8.88 -5.87
N GLU A 84 -8.46 -7.71 -5.93
CA GLU A 84 -8.01 -6.55 -5.14
C GLU A 84 -8.47 -6.68 -3.70
N PHE A 85 -7.66 -6.13 -2.80
CA PHE A 85 -8.00 -5.98 -1.39
C PHE A 85 -7.56 -4.62 -0.88
N LEU A 86 -8.27 -4.15 0.13
CA LEU A 86 -7.90 -2.99 0.93
C LEU A 86 -8.03 -3.40 2.40
N TYR A 87 -6.91 -3.41 3.10
CA TYR A 87 -6.89 -3.66 4.53
C TYR A 87 -6.57 -2.39 5.29
N GLU A 88 -7.17 -2.27 6.45
CA GLU A 88 -7.01 -1.15 7.36
C GLU A 88 -6.34 -1.62 8.63
N ALA A 89 -5.32 -0.90 9.08
CA ALA A 89 -4.56 -1.25 10.26
C ALA A 89 -4.23 -0.03 11.12
N ILE A 90 -4.03 -0.27 12.40
CA ILE A 90 -3.54 0.72 13.35
C ILE A 90 -2.21 0.24 13.91
N GLY A 91 -1.16 1.05 13.70
CA GLY A 91 0.12 0.91 14.38
C GLY A 91 0.12 1.69 15.69
N SER A 92 0.75 1.14 16.72
CA SER A 92 0.99 1.85 17.97
C SER A 92 2.45 2.27 18.04
N VAL A 93 2.70 3.54 18.28
CA VAL A 93 4.04 4.06 18.57
C VAL A 93 4.08 4.39 20.05
N PRO A 94 4.79 3.60 20.89
CA PRO A 94 4.90 3.89 22.31
C PRO A 94 5.61 5.23 22.52
N ARG A 95 4.95 6.17 23.20
CA ARG A 95 5.61 7.38 23.68
C ARG A 95 6.38 7.10 24.96
N GLN A 96 7.61 7.57 25.03
CA GLN A 96 8.45 7.45 26.24
C GLN A 96 8.06 8.44 27.36
N SER A 97 7.06 9.28 27.19
CA SER A 97 6.61 10.23 28.21
C SER A 97 5.16 10.04 28.57
N GLU A 98 4.82 8.92 29.21
CA GLU A 98 3.70 8.90 30.13
C GLU A 98 4.16 9.37 31.51
N THR A 99 4.61 10.61 31.62
CA THR A 99 4.45 11.32 32.89
C THR A 99 2.95 11.64 33.00
N ALA A 100 2.31 10.91 33.89
CA ALA A 100 0.94 11.11 34.30
C ALA A 100 0.71 12.59 34.66
N GLY A 101 -0.05 13.30 33.86
CA GLY A 101 -0.44 14.65 34.18
C GLY A 101 -1.02 15.39 32.98
N MET A 102 -2.35 15.46 32.96
CA MET A 102 -3.18 16.27 32.06
C MET A 102 -3.28 15.75 30.61
N ALA A 103 -4.15 14.78 30.43
CA ALA A 103 -4.70 14.44 29.12
C ALA A 103 -5.55 15.60 28.59
N ALA A 104 -5.00 16.38 27.66
CA ALA A 104 -5.83 17.21 26.82
C ALA A 104 -6.76 16.29 26.01
N PRO A 105 -8.07 16.63 25.88
CA PRO A 105 -9.00 15.79 25.13
C PRO A 105 -8.52 15.64 23.70
N PRO A 106 -8.66 14.46 23.08
CA PRO A 106 -8.25 14.24 21.70
C PRO A 106 -9.15 15.09 20.79
N GLN A 107 -8.61 16.14 20.22
CA GLN A 107 -9.32 17.01 19.25
C GLN A 107 -9.47 16.37 17.87
N SER A 108 -8.84 15.22 17.65
CA SER A 108 -9.08 14.34 16.51
C SER A 108 -9.28 12.94 17.09
N GLY A 109 -10.34 12.25 16.77
CA GLY A 109 -10.78 10.96 17.34
C GLY A 109 -9.77 9.80 17.36
N LEU A 110 -8.49 10.12 17.26
CA LEU A 110 -7.35 9.21 17.35
C LEU A 110 -6.58 9.50 18.64
N ALA A 111 -6.50 8.51 19.49
CA ALA A 111 -5.60 8.57 20.63
C ALA A 111 -4.16 8.84 20.15
N ARG A 112 -3.50 9.82 20.77
CA ARG A 112 -2.11 10.20 20.45
C ARG A 112 -1.21 8.95 20.44
N GLY A 113 -0.35 8.82 19.43
CA GLY A 113 0.55 7.66 19.27
C GLY A 113 -0.02 6.50 18.44
N ARG A 114 -1.15 6.69 17.75
CA ARG A 114 -1.68 5.73 16.79
C ARG A 114 -1.48 6.21 15.36
N VAL A 115 -0.94 5.34 14.53
CA VAL A 115 -0.75 5.58 13.10
C VAL A 115 -1.74 4.72 12.33
N MET A 116 -2.55 5.37 11.49
CA MET A 116 -3.46 4.68 10.57
C MET A 116 -2.71 4.26 9.32
N ILE A 117 -2.98 3.05 8.87
CA ILE A 117 -2.33 2.44 7.71
C ILE A 117 -3.42 1.86 6.82
N LEU A 118 -3.42 2.24 5.54
CA LEU A 118 -4.18 1.56 4.51
C LEU A 118 -3.23 0.72 3.66
N ILE A 119 -3.60 -0.53 3.39
CA ILE A 119 -2.80 -1.51 2.67
C ILE A 119 -3.61 -1.95 1.46
N GLU A 120 -3.25 -1.45 0.29
CA GLU A 120 -3.86 -1.81 -0.99
C GLU A 120 -3.04 -2.89 -1.68
N GLY A 121 -3.69 -3.90 -2.23
CA GLY A 121 -2.98 -4.96 -2.91
C GLY A 121 -3.82 -5.80 -3.86
N ILE A 122 -3.12 -6.71 -4.54
CA ILE A 122 -3.67 -7.65 -5.51
C ILE A 122 -3.15 -9.05 -5.16
N THR A 123 -4.05 -9.99 -4.96
CA THR A 123 -3.71 -11.37 -4.61
C THR A 123 -4.55 -12.39 -5.37
N ASP A 124 -4.00 -13.56 -5.54
CA ASP A 124 -4.70 -14.76 -5.99
C ASP A 124 -5.37 -15.54 -4.84
N ASN A 125 -4.96 -15.25 -3.57
CA ASN A 125 -5.46 -15.92 -2.38
C ASN A 125 -5.57 -14.97 -1.19
N LYS A 126 -6.78 -14.44 -0.95
CA LYS A 126 -7.04 -13.49 0.15
C LYS A 126 -6.75 -14.06 1.53
N ASN A 127 -7.00 -15.35 1.75
CA ASN A 127 -6.80 -15.96 3.07
C ASN A 127 -5.31 -16.03 3.42
N ARG A 128 -4.47 -16.44 2.46
CA ARG A 128 -3.01 -16.45 2.62
C ARG A 128 -2.51 -15.03 2.92
N THR A 129 -2.82 -14.07 2.04
CA THR A 129 -2.37 -12.70 2.16
C THR A 129 -2.83 -12.04 3.45
N PHE A 130 -4.06 -12.30 3.88
CA PHE A 130 -4.58 -11.81 5.16
C PHE A 130 -3.77 -12.33 6.35
N ALA A 131 -3.43 -13.62 6.36
CA ALA A 131 -2.64 -14.23 7.43
C ALA A 131 -1.21 -13.66 7.46
N GLU A 132 -0.57 -13.53 6.29
CA GLU A 132 0.78 -12.97 6.14
C GLU A 132 0.84 -11.50 6.59
N ILE A 133 -0.09 -10.67 6.13
CA ILE A 133 -0.16 -9.25 6.55
C ILE A 133 -0.44 -9.13 8.05
N LYS A 134 -1.35 -9.95 8.58
CA LYS A 134 -1.63 -9.98 10.03
C LYS A 134 -0.38 -10.32 10.84
N GLN A 135 0.44 -11.25 10.37
CA GLN A 135 1.70 -11.63 11.01
C GLN A 135 2.72 -10.48 10.98
N ILE A 136 2.88 -9.80 9.83
CA ILE A 136 3.75 -8.63 9.70
C ILE A 136 3.32 -7.54 10.68
N LEU A 137 2.03 -7.21 10.70
CA LEU A 137 1.49 -6.21 11.60
C LEU A 137 1.75 -6.57 13.07
N ALA A 138 1.47 -7.81 13.47
CA ALA A 138 1.67 -8.28 14.85
C ALA A 138 3.15 -8.20 15.29
N LYS A 139 4.09 -8.53 14.41
CA LYS A 139 5.54 -8.41 14.65
C LYS A 139 5.96 -6.99 15.02
N HIS A 140 5.29 -5.98 14.47
CA HIS A 140 5.57 -4.57 14.71
C HIS A 140 4.59 -3.91 15.69
N GLY A 141 3.81 -4.69 16.45
CA GLY A 141 2.87 -4.16 17.42
C GLY A 141 1.65 -3.44 16.81
N ALA A 142 1.39 -3.66 15.54
CA ALA A 142 0.23 -3.14 14.81
C ALA A 142 -0.87 -4.22 14.70
N LYS A 143 -2.09 -3.79 14.38
CA LYS A 143 -3.23 -4.69 14.22
C LYS A 143 -4.17 -4.26 13.11
N LEU A 144 -4.78 -5.24 12.45
CA LEU A 144 -5.87 -5.00 11.53
C LEU A 144 -7.10 -4.49 12.31
N VAL A 145 -7.87 -3.65 11.65
CA VAL A 145 -9.16 -3.15 12.14
C VAL A 145 -10.28 -3.54 11.17
N ALA A 146 -11.51 -3.32 11.58
CA ALA A 146 -12.67 -3.64 10.74
C ALA A 146 -12.64 -2.81 9.43
N PRO A 147 -13.10 -3.37 8.31
CA PRO A 147 -13.21 -2.65 7.06
C PRO A 147 -14.04 -1.36 7.21
N ASN A 148 -13.64 -0.31 6.51
CA ASN A 148 -14.26 1.03 6.52
C ASN A 148 -14.17 1.78 7.86
N SER A 149 -13.36 1.32 8.81
CA SER A 149 -13.21 1.98 10.11
C SER A 149 -12.28 3.20 10.06
N LEU A 150 -11.36 3.25 9.10
CA LEU A 150 -10.38 4.34 8.93
C LEU A 150 -10.57 5.16 7.67
N LEU A 151 -11.31 4.70 6.68
CA LEU A 151 -11.46 5.35 5.36
C LEU A 151 -12.02 6.78 5.46
N TRP A 152 -12.80 7.10 6.48
CA TRP A 152 -13.33 8.45 6.70
C TRP A 152 -12.23 9.51 6.91
N ASN A 153 -11.04 9.09 7.32
CA ASN A 153 -9.87 9.96 7.49
C ASN A 153 -9.08 10.19 6.20
N PHE A 154 -9.44 9.52 5.12
CA PHE A 154 -8.76 9.61 3.84
C PHE A 154 -9.68 10.23 2.79
N GLU A 155 -9.10 10.88 1.79
CA GLU A 155 -9.80 11.29 0.58
C GLU A 155 -10.03 10.09 -0.36
N LYS A 156 -10.73 10.30 -1.47
CA LYS A 156 -11.02 9.22 -2.45
C LYS A 156 -9.77 8.59 -3.07
N ASP A 157 -8.67 9.32 -3.10
CA ASP A 157 -7.37 8.87 -3.61
C ASP A 157 -6.42 8.37 -2.50
N TYR A 158 -6.98 8.07 -1.32
CA TYR A 158 -6.28 7.63 -0.11
C TYR A 158 -5.24 8.62 0.42
N ARG A 159 -5.35 9.89 0.06
CA ARG A 159 -4.60 10.94 0.76
C ARG A 159 -5.20 11.18 2.14
N PRO A 160 -4.36 11.31 3.17
CA PRO A 160 -4.86 11.64 4.49
C PRO A 160 -5.47 13.07 4.49
N LYS A 161 -6.64 13.22 5.08
CA LYS A 161 -7.31 14.52 5.24
C LYS A 161 -6.62 15.44 6.24
N SER A 162 -5.90 14.85 7.18
CA SER A 162 -5.09 15.56 8.17
C SER A 162 -3.73 14.89 8.31
N SER A 163 -2.68 15.65 8.57
CA SER A 163 -1.38 15.12 8.95
C SER A 163 -1.30 15.04 10.48
N VAL A 164 -0.70 13.97 10.98
CA VAL A 164 -0.32 13.88 12.39
C VAL A 164 1.17 14.16 12.46
N GLU A 165 1.54 15.15 13.26
CA GLU A 165 2.95 15.37 13.56
C GLU A 165 3.44 14.23 14.46
N ILE A 166 4.37 13.45 13.92
CA ILE A 166 5.06 12.40 14.65
C ILE A 166 6.54 12.76 14.80
N THR A 167 7.11 12.41 15.93
CA THR A 167 8.51 12.66 16.24
C THR A 167 9.42 11.81 15.36
N SER A 168 10.72 12.18 15.29
CA SER A 168 11.72 11.38 14.57
C SER A 168 11.83 9.96 15.10
N GLU A 169 11.73 9.77 16.43
CA GLU A 169 11.75 8.46 17.07
C GLU A 169 10.52 7.59 16.71
N GLU A 170 9.37 8.23 16.60
CA GLU A 170 8.15 7.55 16.16
C GLU A 170 8.24 7.10 14.70
N LYS A 171 8.88 7.91 13.85
CA LYS A 171 9.16 7.55 12.45
C LYS A 171 10.07 6.33 12.33
N GLU A 172 11.14 6.30 13.12
CA GLU A 172 12.08 5.17 13.13
C GLU A 172 11.41 3.83 13.50
N LYS A 173 10.38 3.85 14.33
CA LYS A 173 9.63 2.65 14.71
C LYS A 173 8.62 2.20 13.65
N ILE A 174 8.01 3.14 12.91
CA ILE A 174 6.98 2.81 11.93
C ILE A 174 7.56 2.45 10.55
N PHE A 175 8.72 3.01 10.17
CA PHE A 175 9.33 2.77 8.87
C PHE A 175 9.64 1.30 8.61
N PRO A 176 10.19 0.50 9.55
CA PRO A 176 10.41 -0.92 9.33
C PRO A 176 9.11 -1.69 9.01
N LEU A 177 8.00 -1.36 9.67
CA LEU A 177 6.69 -1.92 9.35
C LEU A 177 6.24 -1.55 7.94
N MET A 178 6.37 -0.27 7.57
CA MET A 178 5.98 0.20 6.25
C MET A 178 6.82 -0.44 5.15
N ASP A 179 8.13 -0.60 5.38
CA ASP A 179 9.05 -1.26 4.46
C ASP A 179 8.69 -2.74 4.29
N GLU A 180 8.44 -3.47 5.40
CA GLU A 180 8.09 -4.89 5.34
C GLU A 180 6.75 -5.13 4.64
N LEU A 181 5.73 -4.29 4.91
CA LEU A 181 4.45 -4.34 4.20
C LEU A 181 4.62 -4.05 2.71
N ALA A 182 5.40 -3.04 2.36
CA ALA A 182 5.61 -2.68 0.98
C ALA A 182 6.51 -3.66 0.22
N ASP A 183 7.34 -4.44 0.89
CA ASP A 183 8.12 -5.52 0.30
C ASP A 183 7.29 -6.81 0.12
N HIS A 184 6.09 -6.89 0.73
CA HIS A 184 5.21 -8.03 0.51
C HIS A 184 4.74 -8.12 -0.95
N GLN A 185 4.76 -9.34 -1.53
CA GLN A 185 4.50 -9.56 -2.96
C GLN A 185 3.12 -9.14 -3.43
N ASP A 186 2.09 -9.26 -2.57
CA ASP A 186 0.69 -8.99 -2.91
C ASP A 186 0.29 -7.55 -2.59
N VAL A 187 1.10 -6.79 -1.85
CA VAL A 187 0.86 -5.37 -1.52
C VAL A 187 1.33 -4.48 -2.66
N GLN A 188 0.45 -3.63 -3.15
CA GLN A 188 0.74 -2.65 -4.20
C GLN A 188 1.18 -1.31 -3.60
N LYS A 189 0.43 -0.83 -2.63
CA LYS A 189 0.66 0.46 -1.98
C LYS A 189 0.33 0.41 -0.50
N VAL A 190 1.04 1.21 0.25
CA VAL A 190 0.76 1.44 1.68
C VAL A 190 0.63 2.94 1.89
N TYR A 191 -0.47 3.36 2.50
CA TYR A 191 -0.77 4.76 2.78
C TYR A 191 -0.81 4.97 4.29
N THR A 192 -0.33 6.12 4.72
CA THR A 192 -0.30 6.49 6.14
C THR A 192 -0.27 8.01 6.31
N TYR A 193 -0.51 8.47 7.51
CA TYR A 193 -0.54 9.89 7.92
C TYR A 193 0.82 10.55 8.13
N LEU A 194 1.91 9.94 7.74
CA LEU A 194 3.27 10.44 8.03
C LEU A 194 3.68 11.59 7.15
#